data_0a498ac4cad1a73389ce298c7b7f0288
#
_entry.id   0a498ac4cad1a73389ce298c7b7f0288
#
_cell.length_a   1.000
_cell.length_b   1.000
_cell.length_c   1.000
_cell.angle_alpha   90.00
_cell.angle_beta   90.00
_cell.angle_gamma   90.00
#
_symmetry.space_group_name_H-M   'P 1'
#
loop_
_entity.id
_entity.type
_entity.pdbx_description
1 polymer ?
#
loop_
_entity_poly.entity_id
_entity_poly.type
_entity_poly.pdbx_seq_one_letter_code
_entity_poly.pdbx_strand_id
1 'polypeptide(L)'
;MKAVNTLNLKDILCENFDEIAQYLPHAKPTDHKGRYLPWAEFKHRYKRPEIEWAAVKLARQAIAQPLPLAATDGQPFSYAVPESFQSHLHTIDRLAVPLLAERKQDSALFFAQSLIEESISSAQMEGASTTRQAAKNMLENERQPRNEHERMVFNNYALMQYAKAQTEQPLSIELIKSFHRLAVKETENPYVEAGAFRSDNNIFVQDADGHIVHQPPPFEQIGARLQALCDFANTDHTAADHFIHPAIKAAI
;
A
#
# COMPACT_ATOMS: atom_id res chain seq x y z
N MET A 1 -1.37 0.54 -22.51
CA MET A 1 -2.04 1.73 -21.92
C MET A 1 -1.18 2.93 -22.22
N LYS A 2 -1.69 3.95 -22.93
CA LYS A 2 -0.96 5.21 -23.02
C LYS A 2 -0.58 5.64 -21.61
N ALA A 3 0.67 6.11 -21.43
CA ALA A 3 1.11 6.71 -20.20
C ALA A 3 -0.07 7.48 -19.59
N VAL A 4 -0.36 7.25 -18.32
CA VAL A 4 -1.37 8.04 -17.61
C VAL A 4 -0.86 9.47 -17.73
N ASN A 5 -1.39 10.22 -18.69
CA ASN A 5 -1.19 11.65 -18.73
C ASN A 5 -1.69 12.12 -17.39
N THR A 6 -0.79 12.36 -16.47
CA THR A 6 -1.12 12.99 -15.20
C THR A 6 -1.64 14.35 -15.59
N LEU A 7 -2.97 14.47 -15.60
CA LEU A 7 -3.64 15.74 -15.86
C LEU A 7 -2.95 16.76 -14.98
N ASN A 8 -2.24 17.69 -15.59
CA ASN A 8 -1.60 18.76 -14.85
C ASN A 8 -2.70 19.65 -14.28
N LEU A 9 -3.03 19.41 -13.01
CA LEU A 9 -4.09 20.15 -12.30
C LEU A 9 -3.87 21.67 -12.41
N LYS A 10 -2.62 22.11 -12.40
CA LYS A 10 -2.26 23.52 -12.47
C LYS A 10 -2.67 24.14 -13.81
N ASP A 11 -2.40 23.44 -14.91
CA ASP A 11 -2.76 23.92 -16.25
C ASP A 11 -4.28 23.97 -16.43
N ILE A 12 -4.99 22.92 -15.98
CA ILE A 12 -6.44 22.87 -16.03
C ILE A 12 -7.07 24.02 -15.21
N LEU A 13 -6.54 24.27 -14.01
CA LEU A 13 -6.99 25.38 -13.17
C LEU A 13 -6.76 26.74 -13.81
N CYS A 14 -5.60 26.96 -14.45
CA CYS A 14 -5.30 28.23 -15.10
C CYS A 14 -6.20 28.48 -16.32
N GLU A 15 -6.51 27.44 -17.10
CA GLU A 15 -7.27 27.57 -18.34
C GLU A 15 -8.79 27.61 -18.11
N ASN A 16 -9.30 26.98 -17.02
CA ASN A 16 -10.74 26.70 -16.86
C ASN A 16 -11.27 27.12 -15.48
N PHE A 17 -10.66 28.10 -14.83
CA PHE A 17 -10.97 28.46 -13.44
C PHE A 17 -12.46 28.79 -13.21
N ASP A 18 -13.06 29.61 -14.05
CA ASP A 18 -14.45 30.05 -13.90
C ASP A 18 -15.44 28.88 -14.01
N GLU A 19 -15.09 27.89 -14.83
CA GLU A 19 -15.89 26.70 -15.02
C GLU A 19 -15.74 25.74 -13.84
N ILE A 20 -14.51 25.52 -13.38
CA ILE A 20 -14.22 24.69 -12.20
C ILE A 20 -14.90 25.28 -10.97
N ALA A 21 -14.91 26.62 -10.84
CA ALA A 21 -15.57 27.32 -9.73
C ALA A 21 -17.09 26.99 -9.63
N GLN A 22 -17.74 26.68 -10.72
CA GLN A 22 -19.16 26.25 -10.69
C GLN A 22 -19.36 24.87 -10.08
N TYR A 23 -18.37 23.98 -10.19
CA TYR A 23 -18.42 22.64 -9.61
C TYR A 23 -17.95 22.58 -8.16
N LEU A 24 -17.10 23.51 -7.72
CA LEU A 24 -16.51 23.51 -6.36
C LEU A 24 -17.53 23.39 -5.22
N PRO A 25 -18.69 24.10 -5.23
CA PRO A 25 -19.66 24.02 -4.13
C PRO A 25 -20.24 22.61 -3.94
N HIS A 26 -20.19 21.80 -4.97
CA HIS A 26 -20.77 20.44 -5.02
C HIS A 26 -19.70 19.34 -5.06
N ALA A 27 -18.45 19.73 -5.22
CA ALA A 27 -17.34 18.77 -5.31
C ALA A 27 -17.10 18.11 -3.95
N LYS A 28 -17.07 16.77 -3.96
CA LYS A 28 -16.76 15.95 -2.79
C LYS A 28 -15.51 15.12 -3.04
N PRO A 29 -14.73 14.77 -2.01
CA PRO A 29 -13.58 13.87 -2.13
C PRO A 29 -13.93 12.50 -2.71
N THR A 30 -15.17 12.05 -2.50
CA THR A 30 -15.71 10.75 -2.90
C THR A 30 -16.91 10.90 -3.85
N ASP A 31 -17.27 9.82 -4.54
CA ASP A 31 -18.53 9.78 -5.31
C ASP A 31 -19.75 9.69 -4.38
N HIS A 32 -20.95 9.66 -4.97
CA HIS A 32 -22.22 9.55 -4.24
C HIS A 32 -22.37 8.25 -3.42
N LYS A 33 -21.53 7.24 -3.68
CA LYS A 33 -21.45 5.98 -2.91
C LYS A 33 -20.34 5.99 -1.86
N GLY A 34 -19.70 7.13 -1.64
CA GLY A 34 -18.59 7.25 -0.70
C GLY A 34 -17.25 6.66 -1.19
N ARG A 35 -17.09 6.33 -2.48
CA ARG A 35 -15.88 5.72 -3.02
C ARG A 35 -14.87 6.78 -3.47
N TYR A 36 -13.62 6.56 -3.15
CA TYR A 36 -12.49 7.39 -3.60
C TYR A 36 -12.02 6.92 -4.98
N LEU A 37 -12.65 7.44 -6.05
CA LEU A 37 -12.37 6.99 -7.41
C LEU A 37 -11.00 7.46 -7.89
N PRO A 38 -10.21 6.59 -8.55
CA PRO A 38 -9.05 7.00 -9.32
C PRO A 38 -9.47 7.63 -10.65
N TRP A 39 -8.56 8.40 -11.28
CA TRP A 39 -8.84 9.03 -12.57
C TRP A 39 -9.31 8.04 -13.65
N ALA A 40 -8.69 6.86 -13.70
CA ALA A 40 -9.02 5.83 -14.68
C ALA A 40 -10.49 5.43 -14.68
N GLU A 41 -11.13 5.39 -13.49
CA GLU A 41 -12.55 5.13 -13.35
C GLU A 41 -13.40 6.40 -13.44
N PHE A 42 -12.92 7.50 -12.88
CA PHE A 42 -13.63 8.77 -12.84
C PHE A 42 -13.98 9.28 -14.23
N LYS A 43 -13.01 9.31 -15.15
CA LYS A 43 -13.16 9.84 -16.51
C LYS A 43 -14.30 9.21 -17.33
N HIS A 44 -14.72 8.01 -17.00
CA HIS A 44 -15.82 7.31 -17.70
C HIS A 44 -17.20 7.53 -17.08
N ARG A 45 -17.29 8.26 -15.97
CA ARG A 45 -18.53 8.42 -15.20
C ARG A 45 -19.10 9.83 -15.24
N TYR A 46 -18.34 10.80 -15.74
CA TYR A 46 -18.67 12.21 -15.69
C TYR A 46 -18.67 12.82 -17.10
N LYS A 47 -19.51 13.86 -17.32
CA LYS A 47 -19.68 14.45 -18.64
C LYS A 47 -18.50 15.32 -19.06
N ARG A 48 -17.88 16.02 -18.09
CA ARG A 48 -16.71 16.91 -18.27
C ARG A 48 -15.62 16.48 -17.31
N PRO A 49 -15.04 15.30 -17.57
CA PRO A 49 -14.24 14.61 -16.56
C PRO A 49 -13.01 15.42 -16.10
N GLU A 50 -12.35 16.18 -16.96
CA GLU A 50 -11.16 16.98 -16.58
C GLU A 50 -11.54 18.11 -15.61
N ILE A 51 -12.61 18.83 -15.88
CA ILE A 51 -13.10 19.95 -15.08
C ILE A 51 -13.63 19.46 -13.73
N GLU A 52 -14.50 18.46 -13.76
CA GLU A 52 -15.07 17.86 -12.54
C GLU A 52 -13.97 17.20 -11.68
N TRP A 53 -12.98 16.57 -12.33
CA TRP A 53 -11.82 16.02 -11.64
C TRP A 53 -10.98 17.08 -10.93
N ALA A 54 -10.75 18.23 -11.59
CA ALA A 54 -10.04 19.34 -10.96
C ALA A 54 -10.75 19.82 -9.69
N ALA A 55 -12.07 19.97 -9.73
CA ALA A 55 -12.87 20.34 -8.56
C ALA A 55 -12.78 19.27 -7.44
N VAL A 56 -12.88 17.98 -7.79
CA VAL A 56 -12.71 16.86 -6.83
C VAL A 56 -11.30 16.83 -6.24
N LYS A 57 -10.27 17.09 -7.04
CA LYS A 57 -8.87 17.17 -6.54
C LYS A 57 -8.69 18.30 -5.54
N LEU A 58 -9.30 19.46 -5.78
CA LEU A 58 -9.30 20.57 -4.82
C LEU A 58 -10.04 20.19 -3.52
N ALA A 59 -11.20 19.55 -3.62
CA ALA A 59 -11.93 19.05 -2.45
C ALA A 59 -11.11 18.03 -1.65
N ARG A 60 -10.33 17.18 -2.31
CA ARG A 60 -9.39 16.23 -1.67
C ARG A 60 -8.23 16.95 -0.99
N GLN A 61 -7.67 17.97 -1.65
CA GLN A 61 -6.58 18.77 -1.09
C GLN A 61 -7.02 19.56 0.15
N ALA A 62 -8.28 20.02 0.19
CA ALA A 62 -8.81 20.75 1.32
C ALA A 62 -8.86 19.94 2.64
N ILE A 63 -8.89 18.60 2.53
CA ILE A 63 -8.89 17.69 3.69
C ILE A 63 -7.58 16.89 3.80
N ALA A 64 -6.61 17.15 2.93
CA ALA A 64 -5.34 16.44 2.94
C ALA A 64 -4.47 16.89 4.12
N GLN A 65 -3.86 15.92 4.77
CA GLN A 65 -2.89 16.12 5.84
C GLN A 65 -1.50 15.67 5.36
N PRO A 66 -0.45 16.47 5.58
CA PRO A 66 0.90 16.10 5.17
C PRO A 66 1.46 14.98 6.05
N LEU A 67 2.32 14.17 5.45
CA LEU A 67 3.12 13.16 6.13
C LEU A 67 4.57 13.64 6.24
N PRO A 68 5.33 13.20 7.25
CA PRO A 68 6.76 13.46 7.36
C PRO A 68 7.58 12.60 6.39
N LEU A 69 7.01 12.25 5.26
CA LEU A 69 7.61 11.48 4.17
C LEU A 69 7.50 12.30 2.89
N ALA A 70 8.55 12.32 2.08
CA ALA A 70 8.61 13.16 0.90
C ALA A 70 8.83 12.37 -0.40
N ALA A 71 8.30 12.88 -1.50
CA ALA A 71 8.60 12.43 -2.85
C ALA A 71 10.03 12.83 -3.28
N THR A 72 10.47 12.40 -4.44
CA THR A 72 11.84 12.68 -4.95
C THR A 72 12.07 14.16 -5.24
N ASP A 73 11.01 14.92 -5.50
CA ASP A 73 11.03 16.38 -5.69
C ASP A 73 10.96 17.18 -4.39
N GLY A 74 10.97 16.51 -3.23
CA GLY A 74 10.91 17.12 -1.90
C GLY A 74 9.49 17.47 -1.43
N GLN A 75 8.46 17.28 -2.25
CA GLN A 75 7.08 17.50 -1.83
C GLN A 75 6.64 16.44 -0.81
N PRO A 76 5.97 16.83 0.29
CA PRO A 76 5.49 15.87 1.26
C PRO A 76 4.39 14.99 0.65
N PHE A 77 4.40 13.72 0.98
CA PHE A 77 3.21 12.90 0.79
C PHE A 77 2.08 13.40 1.67
N SER A 78 0.86 13.15 1.26
CA SER A 78 -0.32 13.50 2.04
C SER A 78 -1.36 12.39 1.97
N TYR A 79 -2.17 12.31 3.01
CA TYR A 79 -3.33 11.42 3.06
C TYR A 79 -4.59 12.22 3.33
N ALA A 80 -5.73 11.68 2.94
CA ALA A 80 -7.03 12.29 3.20
C ALA A 80 -7.99 11.21 3.70
N VAL A 81 -8.74 11.54 4.75
CA VAL A 81 -9.78 10.65 5.32
C VAL A 81 -11.15 11.29 5.07
N PRO A 82 -11.83 10.97 3.96
CA PRO A 82 -13.17 11.46 3.68
C PRO A 82 -14.16 11.03 4.77
N GLU A 83 -15.24 11.79 4.92
CA GLU A 83 -16.29 11.50 5.91
C GLU A 83 -16.86 10.08 5.80
N SER A 84 -17.02 9.57 4.57
CA SER A 84 -17.46 8.19 4.34
C SER A 84 -16.53 7.14 4.93
N PHE A 85 -15.23 7.43 5.06
CA PHE A 85 -14.26 6.50 5.64
C PHE A 85 -14.30 6.49 7.17
N GLN A 86 -14.70 7.60 7.80
CA GLN A 86 -14.79 7.67 9.26
C GLN A 86 -15.79 6.65 9.83
N SER A 87 -16.90 6.39 9.12
CA SER A 87 -17.86 5.37 9.51
C SER A 87 -17.27 3.95 9.49
N HIS A 88 -16.38 3.69 8.52
CA HIS A 88 -15.66 2.40 8.45
C HIS A 88 -14.63 2.28 9.57
N LEU A 89 -13.87 3.34 9.85
CA LEU A 89 -12.93 3.37 10.97
C LEU A 89 -13.64 3.13 12.30
N HIS A 90 -14.76 3.83 12.54
CA HIS A 90 -15.58 3.59 13.73
C HIS A 90 -16.08 2.14 13.82
N THR A 91 -16.45 1.54 12.69
CA THR A 91 -16.86 0.12 12.67
C THR A 91 -15.70 -0.80 13.01
N ILE A 92 -14.50 -0.52 12.50
CA ILE A 92 -13.27 -1.27 12.84
C ILE A 92 -13.02 -1.18 14.34
N ASP A 93 -13.01 0.01 14.93
CA ASP A 93 -12.74 0.20 16.36
C ASP A 93 -13.77 -0.53 17.23
N ARG A 94 -15.04 -0.43 16.85
CA ARG A 94 -16.13 -1.06 17.61
C ARG A 94 -16.10 -2.59 17.57
N LEU A 95 -15.68 -3.19 16.44
CA LEU A 95 -15.73 -4.63 16.23
C LEU A 95 -14.40 -5.33 16.50
N ALA A 96 -13.28 -4.70 16.22
CA ALA A 96 -11.97 -5.35 16.33
C ALA A 96 -11.61 -5.67 17.80
N VAL A 97 -11.79 -4.72 18.70
CA VAL A 97 -11.40 -4.90 20.12
C VAL A 97 -12.20 -5.99 20.84
N PRO A 98 -13.56 -6.01 20.78
CA PRO A 98 -14.33 -7.10 21.38
C PRO A 98 -14.03 -8.47 20.78
N LEU A 99 -13.91 -8.56 19.44
CA LEU A 99 -13.62 -9.83 18.76
C LEU A 99 -12.26 -10.41 19.17
N LEU A 100 -11.25 -9.56 19.36
CA LEU A 100 -9.94 -9.99 19.84
C LEU A 100 -9.96 -10.41 21.31
N ALA A 101 -10.78 -9.75 22.14
CA ALA A 101 -10.93 -10.09 23.56
C ALA A 101 -11.66 -11.41 23.79
N GLU A 102 -12.73 -11.68 23.03
CA GLU A 102 -13.55 -12.89 23.16
C GLU A 102 -12.83 -14.16 22.68
N ARG A 103 -11.92 -14.04 21.71
CA ARG A 103 -11.26 -15.19 21.04
C ARG A 103 -9.93 -15.62 21.65
N LYS A 104 -9.63 -15.26 22.88
CA LYS A 104 -8.34 -15.61 23.51
C LYS A 104 -8.02 -17.11 23.56
N GLN A 105 -9.01 -18.00 23.56
CA GLN A 105 -8.79 -19.44 23.62
C GLN A 105 -8.63 -20.14 22.26
N ASP A 106 -9.31 -19.63 21.21
CA ASP A 106 -9.21 -20.19 19.83
C ASP A 106 -8.26 -19.40 18.93
N SER A 107 -7.61 -18.38 19.48
CA SER A 107 -6.84 -17.41 18.70
C SER A 107 -5.66 -18.03 17.94
N ALA A 108 -4.94 -18.98 18.53
CA ALA A 108 -3.75 -19.55 17.92
C ALA A 108 -4.05 -20.32 16.62
N LEU A 109 -5.09 -21.17 16.64
CA LEU A 109 -5.49 -21.95 15.46
C LEU A 109 -6.08 -21.05 14.37
N PHE A 110 -6.94 -20.09 14.78
CA PHE A 110 -7.50 -19.11 13.85
C PHE A 110 -6.40 -18.26 13.19
N PHE A 111 -5.43 -17.79 13.97
CA PHE A 111 -4.28 -17.05 13.44
C PHE A 111 -3.43 -17.89 12.48
N ALA A 112 -3.16 -19.15 12.82
CA ALA A 112 -2.41 -20.03 11.95
C ALA A 112 -3.11 -20.23 10.59
N GLN A 113 -4.43 -20.49 10.61
CA GLN A 113 -5.23 -20.61 9.41
C GLN A 113 -5.28 -19.28 8.61
N SER A 114 -5.43 -18.14 9.27
CA SER A 114 -5.43 -16.83 8.62
C SER A 114 -4.09 -16.53 7.97
N LEU A 115 -2.96 -16.88 8.61
CA LEU A 115 -1.63 -16.71 8.01
C LEU A 115 -1.45 -17.56 6.76
N ILE A 116 -1.93 -18.80 6.77
CA ILE A 116 -1.90 -19.68 5.59
C ILE A 116 -2.72 -19.06 4.45
N GLU A 117 -3.95 -18.67 4.71
CA GLU A 117 -4.85 -18.10 3.69
C GLU A 117 -4.30 -16.79 3.13
N GLU A 118 -3.78 -15.90 3.98
CA GLU A 118 -3.17 -14.63 3.58
C GLU A 118 -1.91 -14.86 2.74
N SER A 119 -1.04 -15.79 3.17
CA SER A 119 0.18 -16.12 2.43
C SER A 119 -0.10 -16.64 1.03
N ILE A 120 -1.14 -17.45 0.87
CA ILE A 120 -1.59 -17.96 -0.43
C ILE A 120 -2.17 -16.82 -1.28
N SER A 121 -3.09 -16.03 -0.71
CA SER A 121 -3.77 -14.97 -1.43
C SER A 121 -2.79 -13.89 -1.90
N SER A 122 -1.89 -13.46 -1.03
CA SER A 122 -0.86 -12.46 -1.35
C SER A 122 0.08 -12.96 -2.44
N ALA A 123 0.60 -14.20 -2.34
CA ALA A 123 1.46 -14.77 -3.37
C ALA A 123 0.73 -14.92 -4.73
N GLN A 124 -0.56 -15.26 -4.72
CA GLN A 124 -1.36 -15.33 -5.96
C GLN A 124 -1.57 -13.94 -6.59
N MET A 125 -1.76 -12.90 -5.79
CA MET A 125 -1.82 -11.51 -6.29
C MET A 125 -0.50 -11.08 -6.94
N GLU A 126 0.62 -11.57 -6.44
CA GLU A 126 1.97 -11.36 -7.01
C GLU A 126 2.31 -12.30 -8.17
N GLY A 127 1.35 -13.10 -8.64
CA GLY A 127 1.51 -13.93 -9.84
C GLY A 127 1.82 -15.39 -9.59
N ALA A 128 1.80 -15.88 -8.35
CA ALA A 128 1.94 -17.32 -8.10
C ALA A 128 0.73 -18.08 -8.67
N SER A 129 1.01 -19.03 -9.57
CA SER A 129 -0.03 -19.80 -10.28
C SER A 129 -0.36 -21.15 -9.63
N THR A 130 0.05 -21.38 -8.37
CA THR A 130 -0.33 -22.58 -7.62
C THR A 130 -1.81 -22.54 -7.20
N THR A 131 -2.46 -23.72 -7.16
CA THR A 131 -3.83 -23.79 -6.64
C THR A 131 -3.86 -23.61 -5.13
N ARG A 132 -4.93 -22.99 -4.60
CA ARG A 132 -5.11 -22.81 -3.16
C ARG A 132 -4.99 -24.14 -2.39
N GLN A 133 -5.58 -25.22 -2.91
CA GLN A 133 -5.53 -26.54 -2.27
C GLN A 133 -4.09 -27.10 -2.22
N ALA A 134 -3.33 -26.98 -3.30
CA ALA A 134 -1.94 -27.45 -3.33
C ALA A 134 -1.04 -26.66 -2.39
N ALA A 135 -1.19 -25.34 -2.37
CA ALA A 135 -0.46 -24.44 -1.48
C ALA A 135 -0.82 -24.70 0.00
N LYS A 136 -2.11 -24.85 0.33
CA LYS A 136 -2.57 -25.19 1.68
C LYS A 136 -2.00 -26.53 2.14
N ASN A 137 -2.11 -27.58 1.33
CA ASN A 137 -1.53 -28.88 1.66
C ASN A 137 -0.01 -28.83 1.84
N MET A 138 0.69 -28.01 1.07
CA MET A 138 2.14 -27.80 1.24
C MET A 138 2.46 -27.22 2.61
N LEU A 139 1.77 -26.15 3.01
CA LEU A 139 2.03 -25.47 4.27
C LEU A 139 1.61 -26.29 5.49
N GLU A 140 0.43 -26.94 5.44
CA GLU A 140 -0.10 -27.76 6.55
C GLU A 140 0.73 -29.03 6.81
N ASN A 141 1.34 -29.61 5.76
CA ASN A 141 2.19 -30.80 5.88
C ASN A 141 3.68 -30.46 5.91
N GLU A 142 4.06 -29.19 6.02
CA GLU A 142 5.46 -28.74 6.06
C GLU A 142 6.30 -29.27 4.87
N ARG A 143 5.66 -29.48 3.72
CA ARG A 143 6.31 -30.02 2.53
C ARG A 143 7.15 -28.94 1.86
N GLN A 144 8.34 -29.31 1.40
CA GLN A 144 9.19 -28.40 0.62
C GLN A 144 8.53 -27.99 -0.70
N PRO A 145 8.73 -26.73 -1.14
CA PRO A 145 8.26 -26.25 -2.44
C PRO A 145 8.84 -27.06 -3.61
N ARG A 146 8.03 -27.32 -4.64
CA ARG A 146 8.42 -28.07 -5.84
C ARG A 146 8.76 -27.19 -7.04
N ASN A 147 8.34 -25.94 -7.00
CA ASN A 147 8.54 -24.95 -8.07
C ASN A 147 8.53 -23.54 -7.49
N GLU A 148 8.83 -22.56 -8.34
CA GLU A 148 8.92 -21.14 -7.97
C GLU A 148 7.59 -20.60 -7.39
N HIS A 149 6.44 -20.99 -7.93
CA HIS A 149 5.15 -20.52 -7.42
C HIS A 149 4.84 -21.04 -6.01
N GLU A 150 5.17 -22.30 -5.74
CA GLU A 150 5.09 -22.84 -4.37
C GLU A 150 6.13 -22.18 -3.45
N ARG A 151 7.34 -21.86 -3.98
CA ARG A 151 8.39 -21.13 -3.27
C ARG A 151 7.90 -19.74 -2.83
N MET A 152 7.25 -19.00 -3.70
CA MET A 152 6.67 -17.69 -3.36
C MET A 152 5.69 -17.79 -2.17
N VAL A 153 4.77 -18.76 -2.19
CA VAL A 153 3.84 -18.99 -1.07
C VAL A 153 4.57 -19.36 0.21
N PHE A 154 5.54 -20.27 0.12
CA PHE A 154 6.31 -20.73 1.27
C PHE A 154 7.12 -19.59 1.92
N ASN A 155 7.82 -18.80 1.11
CA ASN A 155 8.59 -17.66 1.58
C ASN A 155 7.68 -16.61 2.21
N ASN A 156 6.52 -16.33 1.62
CA ASN A 156 5.56 -15.40 2.15
C ASN A 156 4.99 -15.84 3.50
N TYR A 157 4.70 -17.14 3.66
CA TYR A 157 4.30 -17.70 4.94
C TYR A 157 5.39 -17.59 6.01
N ALA A 158 6.63 -17.94 5.66
CA ALA A 158 7.77 -17.79 6.56
C ALA A 158 8.02 -16.32 6.95
N LEU A 159 7.88 -15.40 6.00
CA LEU A 159 7.96 -13.96 6.22
C LEU A 159 6.90 -13.48 7.20
N MET A 160 5.64 -13.87 7.03
CA MET A 160 4.56 -13.48 7.92
C MET A 160 4.72 -14.04 9.34
N GLN A 161 5.20 -15.29 9.47
CA GLN A 161 5.52 -15.86 10.78
C GLN A 161 6.64 -15.08 11.46
N TYR A 162 7.70 -14.75 10.71
CA TYR A 162 8.82 -13.98 11.24
C TYR A 162 8.37 -12.56 11.63
N ALA A 163 7.60 -11.88 10.78
CA ALA A 163 7.06 -10.55 11.08
C ALA A 163 6.23 -10.56 12.37
N LYS A 164 5.39 -11.57 12.56
CA LYS A 164 4.62 -11.75 13.81
C LYS A 164 5.52 -11.90 15.04
N ALA A 165 6.63 -12.62 14.91
CA ALA A 165 7.58 -12.79 16.01
C ALA A 165 8.36 -11.50 16.34
N GLN A 166 8.35 -10.51 15.42
CA GLN A 166 9.05 -9.24 15.59
C GLN A 166 8.12 -8.06 15.96
N THR A 167 6.83 -8.29 16.26
CA THR A 167 5.85 -7.22 16.51
C THR A 167 6.21 -6.26 17.64
N GLU A 168 6.98 -6.73 18.63
CA GLU A 168 7.46 -5.90 19.74
C GLU A 168 8.76 -5.12 19.42
N GLN A 169 9.37 -5.38 18.28
CA GLN A 169 10.59 -4.70 17.86
C GLN A 169 10.24 -3.43 17.04
N PRO A 170 10.95 -2.32 17.23
CA PRO A 170 10.79 -1.17 16.36
C PRO A 170 11.21 -1.53 14.93
N LEU A 171 10.50 -0.97 13.96
CA LEU A 171 10.85 -1.13 12.57
C LEU A 171 12.23 -0.51 12.32
N SER A 172 13.10 -1.24 11.64
CA SER A 172 14.47 -0.80 11.33
C SER A 172 14.88 -1.25 9.94
N ILE A 173 15.88 -0.60 9.36
CA ILE A 173 16.45 -0.98 8.06
C ILE A 173 16.91 -2.44 8.09
N GLU A 174 17.53 -2.89 9.17
CA GLU A 174 18.00 -4.28 9.28
C GLU A 174 16.84 -5.28 9.38
N LEU A 175 15.75 -4.91 10.04
CA LEU A 175 14.54 -5.73 10.07
C LEU A 175 13.90 -5.81 8.67
N ILE A 176 13.81 -4.70 7.93
CA ILE A 176 13.34 -4.66 6.53
C ILE A 176 14.22 -5.55 5.64
N LYS A 177 15.55 -5.47 5.78
CA LYS A 177 16.48 -6.35 5.04
C LYS A 177 16.29 -7.82 5.40
N SER A 178 15.95 -8.13 6.65
CA SER A 178 15.65 -9.50 7.09
C SER A 178 14.35 -10.01 6.47
N PHE A 179 13.31 -9.17 6.38
CA PHE A 179 12.10 -9.47 5.64
C PHE A 179 12.38 -9.75 4.16
N HIS A 180 13.19 -8.90 3.53
CA HIS A 180 13.58 -9.09 2.13
C HIS A 180 14.35 -10.41 1.93
N ARG A 181 15.31 -10.77 2.82
CA ARG A 181 16.00 -12.07 2.73
C ARG A 181 15.04 -13.25 2.75
N LEU A 182 14.01 -13.20 3.60
CA LEU A 182 13.01 -14.26 3.67
C LEU A 182 12.12 -14.30 2.43
N ALA A 183 11.67 -13.13 1.96
CA ALA A 183 10.79 -13.04 0.80
C ALA A 183 11.42 -13.62 -0.47
N VAL A 184 12.73 -13.38 -0.66
CA VAL A 184 13.46 -13.78 -1.88
C VAL A 184 14.34 -15.04 -1.68
N LYS A 185 14.15 -15.75 -0.58
CA LYS A 185 14.97 -16.93 -0.27
C LYS A 185 14.83 -18.01 -1.35
N GLU A 186 15.95 -18.41 -1.93
CA GLU A 186 16.00 -19.47 -2.96
C GLU A 186 15.09 -19.20 -4.18
N THR A 187 14.83 -17.91 -4.51
CA THR A 187 14.12 -17.55 -5.74
C THR A 187 15.07 -17.61 -6.93
N GLU A 188 14.52 -17.88 -8.12
CA GLU A 188 15.30 -18.05 -9.34
C GLU A 188 15.75 -16.72 -9.98
N ASN A 189 15.40 -15.56 -9.40
CA ASN A 189 15.74 -14.26 -9.96
C ASN A 189 17.22 -13.89 -9.71
N PRO A 190 18.10 -13.93 -10.73
CA PRO A 190 19.53 -13.67 -10.56
C PRO A 190 19.87 -12.20 -10.29
N TYR A 191 18.91 -11.29 -10.42
CA TYR A 191 19.10 -9.85 -10.22
C TYR A 191 18.75 -9.39 -8.80
N VAL A 192 18.32 -10.31 -7.95
CA VAL A 192 17.93 -10.00 -6.58
C VAL A 192 18.99 -10.48 -5.60
N GLU A 193 19.64 -9.52 -4.93
CA GLU A 193 20.54 -9.80 -3.80
C GLU A 193 19.77 -9.73 -2.49
N ALA A 194 19.66 -10.87 -1.80
CA ALA A 194 18.84 -11.01 -0.61
C ALA A 194 19.30 -10.11 0.55
N GLY A 195 18.46 -9.17 0.96
CA GLY A 195 18.74 -8.24 2.04
C GLY A 195 19.70 -7.10 1.69
N ALA A 196 20.01 -6.91 0.41
CA ALA A 196 20.81 -5.78 -0.06
C ALA A 196 19.93 -4.68 -0.69
N PHE A 197 20.44 -3.47 -0.69
CA PHE A 197 19.91 -2.40 -1.53
C PHE A 197 20.50 -2.53 -2.93
N ARG A 198 19.73 -2.16 -3.95
CA ARG A 198 20.29 -2.01 -5.29
C ARG A 198 21.40 -0.96 -5.31
N SER A 199 22.34 -1.13 -6.20
CA SER A 199 23.53 -0.28 -6.34
C SER A 199 23.52 0.60 -7.60
N ASP A 200 22.41 0.59 -8.36
CA ASP A 200 22.24 1.36 -9.59
C ASP A 200 20.80 1.83 -9.80
N ASN A 201 20.58 2.64 -10.84
CA ASN A 201 19.28 3.21 -11.20
C ASN A 201 18.65 2.56 -12.45
N ASN A 202 19.09 1.35 -12.82
CA ASN A 202 18.62 0.65 -14.03
C ASN A 202 17.30 -0.09 -13.82
N ILE A 203 16.66 0.06 -12.67
CA ILE A 203 15.36 -0.53 -12.35
C ILE A 203 14.25 0.45 -12.64
N PHE A 204 13.29 0.03 -13.44
CA PHE A 204 12.09 0.79 -13.79
C PHE A 204 10.92 -0.16 -14.08
N VAL A 205 9.70 0.36 -14.02
CA VAL A 205 8.50 -0.38 -14.42
C VAL A 205 8.11 0.04 -15.83
N GLN A 206 7.93 -0.95 -16.71
CA GLN A 206 7.45 -0.74 -18.09
C GLN A 206 6.03 -1.28 -18.24
N ASP A 207 5.28 -0.66 -19.16
CA ASP A 207 4.02 -1.23 -19.65
C ASP A 207 4.28 -2.32 -20.71
N ALA A 208 3.20 -2.91 -21.23
CA ALA A 208 3.27 -3.94 -22.27
C ALA A 208 3.89 -3.45 -23.60
N ASP A 209 3.91 -2.14 -23.82
CA ASP A 209 4.45 -1.50 -25.03
C ASP A 209 5.92 -1.05 -24.84
N GLY A 210 6.50 -1.32 -23.66
CA GLY A 210 7.89 -0.98 -23.33
C GLY A 210 8.13 0.45 -22.86
N HIS A 211 7.08 1.25 -22.62
CA HIS A 211 7.24 2.58 -22.07
C HIS A 211 7.48 2.52 -20.56
N ILE A 212 8.44 3.34 -20.10
CA ILE A 212 8.68 3.47 -18.65
C ILE A 212 7.48 4.20 -18.02
N VAL A 213 6.73 3.51 -17.17
CA VAL A 213 5.57 4.04 -16.45
C VAL A 213 5.89 4.44 -15.01
N HIS A 214 7.00 3.94 -14.47
CA HIS A 214 7.49 4.34 -13.17
C HIS A 214 9.01 4.20 -13.08
N GLN A 215 9.65 5.26 -12.57
CA GLN A 215 11.06 5.29 -12.21
C GLN A 215 11.16 5.35 -10.69
N PRO A 216 11.74 4.34 -10.03
CA PRO A 216 11.97 4.38 -8.58
C PRO A 216 12.93 5.51 -8.17
N PRO A 217 12.89 5.95 -6.90
CA PRO A 217 13.87 6.92 -6.39
C PRO A 217 15.31 6.48 -6.66
N PRO A 218 16.27 7.40 -6.81
CA PRO A 218 17.68 7.06 -6.95
C PRO A 218 18.17 6.14 -5.83
N PHE A 219 19.05 5.18 -6.16
CA PHE A 219 19.52 4.19 -5.19
C PHE A 219 20.24 4.84 -3.99
N GLU A 220 20.92 5.96 -4.22
CA GLU A 220 21.60 6.74 -3.18
C GLU A 220 20.66 7.26 -2.09
N GLN A 221 19.38 7.43 -2.42
CA GLN A 221 18.35 7.91 -1.49
C GLN A 221 17.68 6.79 -0.68
N ILE A 222 17.86 5.52 -1.05
CA ILE A 222 17.10 4.41 -0.44
C ILE A 222 17.30 4.37 1.07
N GLY A 223 18.54 4.46 1.56
CA GLY A 223 18.84 4.41 2.99
C GLY A 223 18.13 5.52 3.76
N ALA A 224 18.25 6.77 3.31
CA ALA A 224 17.62 7.91 3.99
C ALA A 224 16.08 7.83 3.95
N ARG A 225 15.51 7.39 2.83
CA ARG A 225 14.05 7.24 2.68
C ARG A 225 13.49 6.13 3.55
N LEU A 226 14.18 4.99 3.65
CA LEU A 226 13.79 3.89 4.54
C LEU A 226 13.96 4.28 6.00
N GLN A 227 14.97 5.07 6.35
CA GLN A 227 15.11 5.58 7.72
C GLN A 227 13.92 6.48 8.07
N ALA A 228 13.55 7.42 7.19
CA ALA A 228 12.36 8.25 7.40
C ALA A 228 11.06 7.44 7.54
N LEU A 229 10.92 6.35 6.78
CA LEU A 229 9.80 5.41 6.93
C LEU A 229 9.82 4.70 8.28
N CYS A 230 10.99 4.24 8.73
CA CYS A 230 11.14 3.62 10.05
C CYS A 230 10.81 4.61 11.18
N ASP A 231 11.28 5.84 11.07
CA ASP A 231 11.02 6.90 12.05
C ASP A 231 9.51 7.20 12.11
N PHE A 232 8.85 7.34 10.95
CA PHE A 232 7.39 7.50 10.87
C PHE A 232 6.65 6.31 11.49
N ALA A 233 7.03 5.08 11.13
CA ALA A 233 6.37 3.87 11.62
C ALA A 233 6.49 3.71 13.14
N ASN A 234 7.64 4.08 13.72
CA ASN A 234 7.91 3.95 15.15
C ASN A 234 7.39 5.13 15.97
N THR A 235 7.04 6.26 15.34
CA THR A 235 6.47 7.42 16.04
C THR A 235 5.06 7.10 16.54
N ASP A 236 4.75 7.49 17.78
CA ASP A 236 3.40 7.43 18.31
C ASP A 236 2.56 8.57 17.72
N HIS A 237 1.48 8.22 17.01
CA HIS A 237 0.53 9.15 16.40
C HIS A 237 -0.83 9.12 17.10
N THR A 238 -0.89 8.79 18.38
CA THR A 238 -2.15 8.77 19.15
C THR A 238 -2.49 10.12 19.80
N ALA A 239 -1.53 11.05 19.83
CA ALA A 239 -1.75 12.39 20.37
C ALA A 239 -2.73 13.20 19.52
N ALA A 240 -3.57 14.03 20.17
CA ALA A 240 -4.68 14.74 19.53
C ALA A 240 -4.26 15.75 18.46
N ASP A 241 -3.07 16.33 18.59
CA ASP A 241 -2.51 17.33 17.66
C ASP A 241 -1.88 16.70 16.40
N HIS A 242 -1.55 15.41 16.45
CA HIS A 242 -0.94 14.65 15.35
C HIS A 242 -1.56 13.27 15.17
N PHE A 243 -2.85 13.15 15.47
CA PHE A 243 -3.52 11.86 15.44
C PHE A 243 -3.61 11.28 14.02
N ILE A 244 -3.09 10.07 13.86
CA ILE A 244 -3.33 9.23 12.69
C ILE A 244 -3.97 7.94 13.19
N HIS A 245 -5.17 7.63 12.71
CA HIS A 245 -5.85 6.41 13.08
C HIS A 245 -4.98 5.18 12.78
N PRO A 246 -4.84 4.19 13.69
CA PRO A 246 -3.94 3.04 13.49
C PRO A 246 -4.16 2.28 12.19
N ALA A 247 -5.42 2.10 11.76
CA ALA A 247 -5.73 1.46 10.48
C ALA A 247 -5.27 2.29 9.27
N ILE A 248 -5.27 3.63 9.36
CA ILE A 248 -4.74 4.52 8.32
C ILE A 248 -3.22 4.47 8.32
N LYS A 249 -2.59 4.53 9.50
CA LYS A 249 -1.13 4.43 9.62
C LYS A 249 -0.59 3.11 9.04
N ALA A 250 -1.30 2.02 9.28
CA ALA A 250 -0.94 0.71 8.73
C ALA A 250 -1.10 0.60 7.20
N ALA A 251 -1.90 1.49 6.58
CA ALA A 251 -2.10 1.55 5.13
C ALA A 251 -1.10 2.50 4.41
N ILE A 252 -0.38 3.34 5.16
CA ILE A 252 0.68 4.24 4.66
C ILE A 252 1.99 3.49 4.55
#